data_7de624f66abc2c5b0233fdad5390e8c5
#
_entry.id   7de624f66abc2c5b0233fdad5390e8c5
#
_cell.length_a   1.000
_cell.length_b   1.000
_cell.length_c   1.000
_cell.angle_alpha   90.00
_cell.angle_beta   90.00
_cell.angle_gamma   90.00
#
_symmetry.space_group_name_H-M   'P 1'
#
loop_
_entity.id
_entity.type
_entity.pdbx_description
1 polymer ?
#
loop_
_entity_poly.entity_id
_entity_poly.type
_entity_poly.pdbx_seq_one_letter_code
_entity_poly.pdbx_strand_id
1 'polypeptide(L)'
;MTRKGEDTEATMSPASVSILWETPYKVIEFPKLVDGKAYFYHAIGTDDDEKEFFNHGNALLGAFDAAGNLLWSWHLWCAEFDPADEQVELGGEVMMKRNLGAGVVSGTSEEDILASYGVYYQWGRKDPFVGPRYYNMADSADAQVYDSQNLRVYPEYAATDAERGSAGYASAHAMTFITGTKESGYNWLQTADASLWGTEKNNNDPCPKGWKVPSKEVFAALHIKDVISPELEKNYGFTLSDGTNEAFFPGAGRRSFYTGALTNMNDNEVRPTPWTGYYWSSTGEGKEAYAMDFSFDINGTRAGSSFQGAALQYAAGGMQVRCVKIR
;
A
#
# COMPACT_ATOMS: atom_id res chain seq x y z
N MET A 1 17.50 -14.29 -11.76
CA MET A 1 16.57 -13.15 -11.55
C MET A 1 16.82 -12.58 -10.17
N THR A 2 16.85 -11.28 -10.01
CA THR A 2 17.06 -10.60 -8.72
C THR A 2 15.71 -10.28 -8.06
N ARG A 3 15.68 -10.21 -6.74
CA ARG A 3 14.47 -9.84 -5.98
C ARG A 3 14.18 -8.35 -6.05
N LYS A 4 15.21 -7.53 -5.99
CA LYS A 4 15.17 -6.09 -6.29
C LYS A 4 16.18 -5.80 -7.40
N GLY A 5 15.98 -4.78 -8.20
CA GLY A 5 16.87 -4.47 -9.33
C GLY A 5 18.33 -4.14 -8.96
N GLU A 6 18.63 -4.04 -7.68
CA GLU A 6 19.96 -3.73 -7.14
C GLU A 6 20.70 -4.95 -6.59
N ASP A 7 20.00 -6.07 -6.33
CA ASP A 7 20.63 -7.28 -5.83
C ASP A 7 21.48 -7.93 -6.91
N THR A 8 22.79 -7.89 -6.74
CA THR A 8 23.74 -8.61 -7.59
C THR A 8 23.87 -10.08 -7.20
N GLU A 9 23.42 -10.47 -5.98
CA GLU A 9 23.68 -11.78 -5.39
C GLU A 9 22.45 -12.68 -5.24
N ALA A 10 21.25 -12.12 -5.09
CA ALA A 10 20.05 -12.91 -4.92
C ALA A 10 19.53 -13.43 -6.24
N THR A 11 20.04 -14.55 -6.67
CA THR A 11 19.58 -15.22 -7.88
C THR A 11 18.46 -16.20 -7.56
N MET A 12 17.32 -15.94 -8.14
CA MET A 12 16.25 -16.92 -8.28
C MET A 12 16.35 -17.56 -9.67
N SER A 13 15.98 -18.82 -9.77
CA SER A 13 15.86 -19.52 -11.04
C SER A 13 14.42 -19.97 -11.27
N PRO A 14 13.49 -19.03 -11.54
CA PRO A 14 12.11 -19.37 -11.79
C PRO A 14 11.99 -20.13 -13.12
N ALA A 15 10.94 -20.98 -13.19
CA ALA A 15 10.54 -21.67 -14.41
C ALA A 15 9.50 -20.85 -15.20
N SER A 16 8.72 -20.01 -14.53
CA SER A 16 7.69 -19.17 -15.14
C SER A 16 7.43 -17.88 -14.36
N VAL A 17 6.73 -16.94 -15.02
CA VAL A 17 6.15 -15.75 -14.40
C VAL A 17 4.69 -15.62 -14.81
N SER A 18 3.83 -15.15 -13.89
CA SER A 18 2.41 -14.93 -14.16
C SER A 18 1.87 -13.79 -13.31
N ILE A 19 0.78 -13.18 -13.77
CA ILE A 19 0.01 -12.20 -13.00
C ILE A 19 -0.72 -12.95 -11.87
N LEU A 20 -0.47 -12.55 -10.62
CA LEU A 20 -1.22 -13.01 -9.46
C LEU A 20 -2.55 -12.25 -9.36
N TRP A 21 -2.49 -10.96 -9.55
CA TRP A 21 -3.64 -10.08 -9.68
C TRP A 21 -3.26 -8.75 -10.34
N GLU A 22 -4.23 -8.10 -10.95
CA GLU A 22 -4.15 -6.73 -11.42
C GLU A 22 -5.47 -5.98 -11.18
N THR A 23 -5.39 -4.66 -11.06
CA THR A 23 -6.54 -3.76 -10.92
C THR A 23 -6.21 -2.38 -11.52
N PRO A 24 -7.02 -1.87 -12.50
CA PRO A 24 -8.08 -2.61 -13.20
C PRO A 24 -7.54 -3.79 -14.04
N TYR A 25 -8.41 -4.52 -14.70
CA TYR A 25 -7.98 -5.54 -15.65
C TYR A 25 -7.18 -4.94 -16.81
N LYS A 26 -6.15 -5.64 -17.26
CA LYS A 26 -5.21 -5.21 -18.29
C LYS A 26 -4.38 -3.98 -17.90
N VAL A 27 -3.70 -4.04 -16.77
CA VAL A 27 -2.59 -3.11 -16.48
C VAL A 27 -1.33 -3.55 -17.21
N ILE A 28 -1.05 -4.85 -17.20
CA ILE A 28 0.05 -5.46 -17.92
C ILE A 28 -0.42 -6.66 -18.74
N GLU A 29 0.29 -6.98 -19.83
CA GLU A 29 -0.06 -8.07 -20.73
C GLU A 29 1.15 -8.98 -21.01
N PHE A 30 0.85 -10.24 -21.32
CA PHE A 30 1.79 -11.25 -21.82
C PHE A 30 3.08 -11.40 -20.99
N PRO A 31 2.97 -11.58 -19.66
CA PRO A 31 4.16 -11.82 -18.84
C PRO A 31 4.85 -13.10 -19.31
N LYS A 32 6.15 -13.03 -19.52
CA LYS A 32 6.96 -14.19 -19.91
C LYS A 32 8.35 -14.13 -19.32
N LEU A 33 8.93 -15.30 -19.11
CA LEU A 33 10.31 -15.48 -18.71
C LEU A 33 11.16 -15.79 -19.94
N VAL A 34 12.20 -14.98 -20.18
CA VAL A 34 13.18 -15.20 -21.25
C VAL A 34 14.57 -14.95 -20.69
N ASP A 35 15.47 -15.90 -20.82
CA ASP A 35 16.88 -15.81 -20.36
C ASP A 35 17.03 -15.30 -18.91
N GLY A 36 16.19 -15.79 -18.01
CA GLY A 36 16.19 -15.41 -16.58
C GLY A 36 15.67 -13.98 -16.29
N LYS A 37 15.01 -13.34 -17.24
CA LYS A 37 14.36 -12.02 -17.09
C LYS A 37 12.87 -12.12 -17.33
N ALA A 38 12.08 -11.44 -16.49
CA ALA A 38 10.65 -11.26 -16.70
C ALA A 38 10.42 -10.10 -17.68
N TYR A 39 9.61 -10.34 -18.68
CA TYR A 39 9.13 -9.35 -19.65
C TYR A 39 7.62 -9.31 -19.61
N PHE A 40 7.07 -8.14 -19.76
CA PHE A 40 5.64 -7.88 -19.93
C PHE A 40 5.46 -6.62 -20.78
N TYR A 41 4.29 -6.46 -21.35
CA TYR A 41 3.90 -5.21 -21.98
C TYR A 41 3.07 -4.39 -21.00
N HIS A 42 3.27 -3.09 -20.98
CA HIS A 42 2.31 -2.17 -20.38
C HIS A 42 1.11 -2.11 -21.31
N ALA A 43 -0.08 -2.42 -20.83
CA ALA A 43 -1.26 -2.50 -21.67
C ALA A 43 -1.68 -1.11 -22.17
N ILE A 44 -2.21 -1.07 -23.37
CA ILE A 44 -2.69 0.15 -24.02
C ILE A 44 -4.21 0.09 -24.08
N GLY A 45 -4.87 1.14 -23.60
CA GLY A 45 -6.28 1.42 -23.77
C GLY A 45 -6.51 2.44 -24.87
N THR A 46 -7.76 2.63 -25.24
CA THR A 46 -8.19 3.64 -26.19
C THR A 46 -9.35 4.42 -25.57
N ASP A 47 -9.30 5.74 -25.59
CA ASP A 47 -10.39 6.59 -25.14
C ASP A 47 -11.51 6.73 -26.19
N ASP A 48 -12.55 7.48 -25.88
CA ASP A 48 -13.71 7.70 -26.75
C ASP A 48 -13.36 8.46 -28.04
N ASP A 49 -12.21 9.16 -28.06
CA ASP A 49 -11.67 9.86 -29.23
C ASP A 49 -10.67 9.01 -30.04
N GLU A 50 -10.62 7.69 -29.77
CA GLU A 50 -9.69 6.72 -30.39
C GLU A 50 -8.21 7.02 -30.12
N LYS A 51 -7.90 7.81 -29.10
CA LYS A 51 -6.53 8.09 -28.69
C LYS A 51 -6.02 7.00 -27.75
N GLU A 52 -4.87 6.45 -28.08
CA GLU A 52 -4.19 5.45 -27.25
C GLU A 52 -3.59 6.07 -26.00
N PHE A 53 -3.70 5.35 -24.88
CA PHE A 53 -3.05 5.68 -23.61
C PHE A 53 -2.57 4.40 -22.90
N PHE A 54 -1.58 4.52 -22.05
CA PHE A 54 -1.17 3.41 -21.20
C PHE A 54 -2.15 3.23 -20.03
N ASN A 55 -2.59 2.00 -19.80
CA ASN A 55 -3.49 1.70 -18.69
C ASN A 55 -2.80 1.92 -17.36
N HIS A 56 -3.39 2.73 -16.50
CA HIS A 56 -2.89 2.95 -15.14
C HIS A 56 -3.49 1.94 -14.17
N GLY A 57 -2.72 1.60 -13.14
CA GLY A 57 -3.18 0.69 -12.09
C GLY A 57 -2.05 -0.06 -11.42
N ASN A 58 -2.42 -1.16 -10.79
CA ASN A 58 -1.51 -1.97 -10.00
C ASN A 58 -1.59 -3.43 -10.40
N ALA A 59 -0.46 -4.10 -10.48
CA ALA A 59 -0.41 -5.54 -10.71
C ALA A 59 0.60 -6.20 -9.76
N LEU A 60 0.34 -7.44 -9.37
CA LEU A 60 1.28 -8.29 -8.66
C LEU A 60 1.75 -9.40 -9.60
N LEU A 61 3.02 -9.35 -9.96
CA LEU A 61 3.66 -10.34 -10.81
C LEU A 61 4.37 -11.38 -9.95
N GLY A 62 4.08 -12.65 -10.14
CA GLY A 62 4.71 -13.77 -9.46
C GLY A 62 5.76 -14.48 -10.31
N ALA A 63 6.82 -14.96 -9.67
CA ALA A 63 7.80 -15.88 -10.25
C ALA A 63 7.67 -17.26 -9.59
N PHE A 64 7.58 -18.32 -10.38
CA PHE A 64 7.27 -19.67 -9.92
C PHE A 64 8.38 -20.66 -10.28
N ASP A 65 8.58 -21.66 -9.44
CA ASP A 65 9.42 -22.81 -9.76
C ASP A 65 8.71 -23.78 -10.74
N ALA A 66 9.40 -24.87 -11.10
CA ALA A 66 8.86 -25.88 -12.00
C ALA A 66 7.69 -26.69 -11.39
N ALA A 67 7.53 -26.67 -10.07
CA ALA A 67 6.43 -27.32 -9.38
C ALA A 67 5.21 -26.38 -9.17
N GLY A 68 5.34 -25.10 -9.59
CA GLY A 68 4.29 -24.10 -9.45
C GLY A 68 4.30 -23.37 -8.10
N ASN A 69 5.34 -23.54 -7.28
CA ASN A 69 5.45 -22.79 -6.04
C ASN A 69 5.94 -21.36 -6.30
N LEU A 70 5.32 -20.38 -5.63
CA LEU A 70 5.72 -18.99 -5.72
C LEU A 70 7.09 -18.78 -5.02
N LEU A 71 8.07 -18.35 -5.79
CA LEU A 71 9.41 -18.02 -5.30
C LEU A 71 9.53 -16.56 -4.87
N TRP A 72 8.84 -15.67 -5.60
CA TRP A 72 8.87 -14.22 -5.35
C TRP A 72 7.73 -13.51 -6.08
N SER A 73 7.41 -12.29 -5.65
CA SER A 73 6.44 -11.41 -6.29
C SER A 73 6.95 -9.97 -6.34
N TRP A 74 6.50 -9.23 -7.35
CA TRP A 74 6.78 -7.80 -7.53
C TRP A 74 5.48 -7.04 -7.68
N HIS A 75 5.34 -5.97 -6.93
CA HIS A 75 4.33 -4.97 -7.17
C HIS A 75 4.77 -4.10 -8.37
N LEU A 76 3.94 -4.08 -9.40
CA LEU A 76 4.08 -3.23 -10.57
C LEU A 76 3.06 -2.08 -10.43
N TRP A 77 3.59 -0.89 -10.29
CA TRP A 77 2.80 0.34 -10.19
C TRP A 77 2.90 1.09 -11.51
N CYS A 78 1.83 1.02 -12.31
CA CYS A 78 1.74 1.63 -13.63
C CYS A 78 0.94 2.93 -13.53
N ALA A 79 1.60 4.05 -13.69
CA ALA A 79 1.00 5.39 -13.64
C ALA A 79 1.88 6.37 -14.40
N GLU A 80 1.27 7.44 -14.91
CA GLU A 80 2.01 8.62 -15.38
C GLU A 80 2.55 9.38 -14.17
N PHE A 81 3.70 8.92 -13.68
CA PHE A 81 4.28 9.41 -12.44
C PHE A 81 5.79 9.23 -12.44
N ASP A 82 6.51 10.31 -12.23
CA ASP A 82 7.94 10.27 -11.90
C ASP A 82 8.15 10.76 -10.47
N PRO A 83 8.65 9.90 -9.55
CA PRO A 83 8.96 10.33 -8.19
C PRO A 83 9.92 11.53 -8.10
N ALA A 84 10.72 11.77 -9.12
CA ALA A 84 11.62 12.94 -9.16
C ALA A 84 10.86 14.25 -9.35
N ASP A 85 9.74 14.22 -10.08
CA ASP A 85 8.93 15.40 -10.35
C ASP A 85 7.86 15.62 -9.28
N GLU A 86 7.28 14.55 -8.73
CA GLU A 86 6.26 14.61 -7.70
C GLU A 86 6.80 14.26 -6.30
N GLN A 87 7.71 15.09 -5.82
CA GLN A 87 8.32 14.97 -4.48
C GLN A 87 8.21 16.29 -3.71
N VAL A 88 8.39 16.21 -2.40
CA VAL A 88 8.38 17.34 -1.48
C VAL A 88 9.36 17.09 -0.34
N GLU A 89 10.09 18.10 0.11
CA GLU A 89 10.81 18.01 1.39
C GLU A 89 9.77 18.13 2.52
N LEU A 90 9.64 17.08 3.34
CA LEU A 90 8.66 17.05 4.41
C LEU A 90 9.16 16.19 5.57
N GLY A 91 9.11 16.73 6.79
CA GLY A 91 9.60 16.02 7.97
C GLY A 91 11.11 15.75 7.93
N GLY A 92 11.88 16.58 7.22
CA GLY A 92 13.34 16.47 7.08
C GLY A 92 13.82 15.48 6.03
N GLU A 93 12.93 14.88 5.26
CA GLU A 93 13.24 13.95 4.17
C GLU A 93 12.54 14.35 2.87
N VAL A 94 13.09 13.91 1.73
CA VAL A 94 12.41 14.06 0.43
C VAL A 94 11.38 12.93 0.29
N MET A 95 10.11 13.27 0.26
CA MET A 95 8.97 12.34 0.24
C MET A 95 8.23 12.39 -1.08
N MET A 96 7.75 11.26 -1.57
CA MET A 96 6.78 11.21 -2.68
C MET A 96 5.49 11.92 -2.29
N LYS A 97 4.83 12.60 -3.24
CA LYS A 97 3.50 13.18 -3.02
C LYS A 97 2.37 12.15 -3.09
N ARG A 98 2.62 10.96 -3.64
CA ARG A 98 1.66 9.87 -3.78
C ARG A 98 1.95 8.72 -2.81
N ASN A 99 0.89 8.04 -2.38
CA ASN A 99 1.01 6.73 -1.73
C ASN A 99 1.45 5.68 -2.76
N LEU A 100 2.08 4.60 -2.31
CA LEU A 100 2.37 3.47 -3.21
C LEU A 100 1.09 2.95 -3.85
N GLY A 101 1.11 2.81 -5.16
CA GLY A 101 -0.04 2.36 -5.94
C GLY A 101 -1.08 3.43 -6.26
N ALA A 102 -0.91 4.68 -5.84
CA ALA A 102 -1.86 5.74 -6.12
C ALA A 102 -1.72 6.28 -7.55
N GLY A 103 -2.85 6.44 -8.25
CA GLY A 103 -2.89 7.01 -9.60
C GLY A 103 -2.75 8.53 -9.62
N VAL A 104 -3.18 9.21 -8.55
CA VAL A 104 -3.13 10.68 -8.42
C VAL A 104 -2.71 11.10 -7.01
N VAL A 105 -2.35 12.36 -6.83
CA VAL A 105 -2.05 12.94 -5.50
C VAL A 105 -3.34 13.17 -4.71
N SER A 106 -4.35 13.75 -5.35
CA SER A 106 -5.66 14.09 -4.78
C SER A 106 -6.64 14.42 -5.90
N GLY A 107 -7.92 14.49 -5.57
CA GLY A 107 -8.96 14.92 -6.49
C GLY A 107 -10.31 15.04 -5.80
N THR A 108 -11.34 15.46 -6.52
CA THR A 108 -12.69 15.68 -6.00
C THR A 108 -13.74 14.79 -6.64
N SER A 109 -13.42 14.10 -7.73
CA SER A 109 -14.25 13.05 -8.30
C SER A 109 -14.13 11.77 -7.48
N GLU A 110 -15.13 10.90 -7.52
CA GLU A 110 -15.06 9.58 -6.87
C GLU A 110 -13.86 8.76 -7.37
N GLU A 111 -13.59 8.83 -8.66
CA GLU A 111 -12.47 8.15 -9.29
C GLU A 111 -11.12 8.64 -8.75
N ASP A 112 -10.91 9.96 -8.71
CA ASP A 112 -9.67 10.54 -8.20
C ASP A 112 -9.48 10.31 -6.70
N ILE A 113 -10.57 10.38 -5.92
CA ILE A 113 -10.51 10.08 -4.48
C ILE A 113 -10.01 8.64 -4.27
N LEU A 114 -10.60 7.66 -4.96
CA LEU A 114 -10.16 6.26 -4.92
C LEU A 114 -8.74 6.09 -5.45
N ALA A 115 -8.42 6.72 -6.58
CA ALA A 115 -7.09 6.66 -7.18
C ALA A 115 -6.00 7.27 -6.29
N SER A 116 -6.33 8.20 -5.38
CA SER A 116 -5.38 8.79 -4.43
C SER A 116 -5.01 7.87 -3.27
N TYR A 117 -5.82 6.86 -2.97
CA TYR A 117 -5.64 5.99 -1.81
C TYR A 117 -4.42 5.08 -1.94
N GLY A 118 -4.18 4.53 -3.14
CA GLY A 118 -3.13 3.53 -3.37
C GLY A 118 -3.49 2.17 -2.79
N VAL A 119 -2.46 1.41 -2.41
CA VAL A 119 -2.58 0.06 -1.89
C VAL A 119 -2.14 -0.03 -0.42
N TYR A 120 -2.46 -1.15 0.24
CA TYR A 120 -2.21 -1.36 1.66
C TYR A 120 -1.14 -2.43 1.87
N TYR A 121 -0.31 -2.26 2.87
CA TYR A 121 0.73 -3.21 3.25
C TYR A 121 0.59 -3.62 4.71
N GLN A 122 0.80 -4.88 5.02
CA GLN A 122 1.08 -5.28 6.39
C GLN A 122 2.51 -4.88 6.74
N TRP A 123 2.76 -4.42 7.96
CA TRP A 123 4.07 -3.95 8.34
C TRP A 123 5.15 -5.02 8.14
N GLY A 124 6.24 -4.67 7.50
CA GLY A 124 7.33 -5.60 7.20
C GLY A 124 7.15 -6.46 5.96
N ARG A 125 6.02 -6.36 5.23
CA ARG A 125 5.76 -7.10 3.99
C ARG A 125 5.95 -6.24 2.75
N LYS A 126 6.43 -6.88 1.69
CA LYS A 126 6.62 -6.28 0.36
C LYS A 126 5.38 -6.32 -0.53
N ASP A 127 4.42 -7.21 -0.22
CA ASP A 127 3.28 -7.51 -1.08
C ASP A 127 2.08 -6.63 -0.72
N PRO A 128 1.48 -5.95 -1.71
CA PRO A 128 0.34 -5.07 -1.49
C PRO A 128 -0.99 -5.83 -1.47
N PHE A 129 -1.94 -5.24 -0.76
CA PHE A 129 -3.35 -5.58 -0.80
C PHE A 129 -4.13 -4.40 -1.38
N VAL A 130 -5.14 -4.69 -2.17
CA VAL A 130 -5.92 -3.67 -2.87
C VAL A 130 -6.68 -2.76 -1.92
N GLY A 131 -7.02 -1.57 -2.42
CA GLY A 131 -7.84 -0.59 -1.74
C GLY A 131 -9.34 -0.92 -1.79
N PRO A 132 -10.18 0.01 -1.31
CA PRO A 132 -11.63 -0.14 -1.33
C PRO A 132 -12.19 0.01 -2.74
N ARG A 133 -13.33 -0.61 -2.96
CA ARG A 133 -14.12 -0.40 -4.18
C ARG A 133 -14.85 0.95 -4.19
N TYR A 134 -15.21 1.44 -2.99
CA TYR A 134 -15.93 2.70 -2.80
C TYR A 134 -15.20 3.56 -1.77
N TYR A 135 -15.21 4.88 -1.98
CA TYR A 135 -14.43 5.80 -1.15
C TYR A 135 -15.09 6.14 0.20
N ASN A 136 -16.38 5.90 0.33
CA ASN A 136 -17.20 6.38 1.46
C ASN A 136 -18.18 5.35 2.03
N MET A 137 -17.93 4.05 1.86
CA MET A 137 -18.85 3.00 2.32
C MET A 137 -18.26 2.18 3.47
N ALA A 138 -19.12 1.88 4.46
CA ALA A 138 -18.79 1.00 5.58
C ALA A 138 -18.50 -0.42 5.17
N ASP A 139 -19.31 -0.95 4.27
CA ASP A 139 -19.07 -2.22 3.61
C ASP A 139 -18.08 -2.00 2.46
N SER A 140 -16.90 -1.58 2.82
CA SER A 140 -15.82 -1.40 1.90
C SER A 140 -15.41 -2.77 1.34
N ALA A 141 -16.18 -3.24 0.37
CA ALA A 141 -15.77 -4.34 -0.47
C ALA A 141 -14.42 -3.98 -1.08
N ASP A 142 -13.53 -4.96 -1.16
CA ASP A 142 -12.26 -4.80 -1.85
C ASP A 142 -12.49 -4.39 -3.32
N ALA A 143 -11.61 -3.57 -3.85
CA ALA A 143 -11.52 -3.34 -5.28
C ALA A 143 -11.43 -4.69 -6.02
N GLN A 144 -12.01 -4.75 -7.19
CA GLN A 144 -11.98 -5.98 -7.98
C GLN A 144 -10.57 -6.19 -8.54
N VAL A 145 -10.08 -7.40 -8.41
CA VAL A 145 -8.79 -7.84 -8.95
C VAL A 145 -8.97 -9.04 -9.86
N TYR A 146 -8.12 -9.12 -10.87
CA TYR A 146 -8.24 -10.07 -11.96
C TYR A 146 -6.92 -10.76 -12.22
N ASP A 147 -6.97 -12.01 -12.67
CA ASP A 147 -5.80 -12.70 -13.21
C ASP A 147 -5.57 -12.39 -14.71
N SER A 148 -4.55 -13.01 -15.28
CA SER A 148 -4.21 -12.86 -16.70
C SER A 148 -5.29 -13.32 -17.69
N GLN A 149 -6.31 -14.03 -17.22
CA GLN A 149 -7.44 -14.54 -18.01
C GLN A 149 -8.72 -13.72 -17.82
N ASN A 150 -8.62 -12.57 -17.15
CA ASN A 150 -9.79 -11.77 -16.73
C ASN A 150 -10.74 -12.51 -15.80
N LEU A 151 -10.24 -13.49 -15.07
CA LEU A 151 -11.01 -14.13 -14.02
C LEU A 151 -10.79 -13.38 -12.72
N ARG A 152 -11.90 -13.11 -12.02
CA ARG A 152 -11.84 -12.45 -10.73
C ARG A 152 -11.15 -13.34 -9.71
N VAL A 153 -10.12 -12.83 -9.08
CA VAL A 153 -9.42 -13.48 -7.97
C VAL A 153 -9.72 -12.78 -6.65
N TYR A 154 -9.43 -13.44 -5.55
CA TYR A 154 -9.73 -12.92 -4.21
C TYR A 154 -8.50 -13.11 -3.33
N PRO A 155 -8.13 -12.13 -2.50
CA PRO A 155 -7.15 -12.35 -1.46
C PRO A 155 -7.67 -13.41 -0.47
N GLU A 156 -6.76 -14.21 0.04
CA GLU A 156 -7.03 -15.15 1.10
C GLU A 156 -6.85 -14.46 2.46
N TYR A 157 -7.55 -14.95 3.47
CA TYR A 157 -7.42 -14.48 4.84
C TYR A 157 -7.12 -15.67 5.75
N ALA A 158 -6.02 -15.58 6.49
CA ALA A 158 -5.60 -16.66 7.38
C ALA A 158 -5.07 -16.09 8.71
N ALA A 159 -5.44 -16.69 9.82
CA ALA A 159 -4.86 -16.33 11.11
C ALA A 159 -3.41 -16.80 11.18
N THR A 160 -2.57 -16.00 11.82
CA THR A 160 -1.17 -16.38 12.10
C THR A 160 -1.10 -17.59 13.04
N ASP A 161 -0.18 -18.47 12.76
CA ASP A 161 0.17 -19.63 13.58
C ASP A 161 1.65 -20.00 13.36
N ALA A 162 2.08 -21.16 13.86
CA ALA A 162 3.47 -21.61 13.73
C ALA A 162 3.94 -21.83 12.27
N GLU A 163 3.02 -22.12 11.35
CA GLU A 163 3.29 -22.31 9.92
C GLU A 163 3.22 -20.97 9.16
N ARG A 164 2.13 -20.24 9.34
CA ARG A 164 1.79 -19.04 8.55
C ARG A 164 2.46 -17.78 9.05
N GLY A 165 2.82 -17.73 10.32
CA GLY A 165 3.41 -16.55 10.97
C GLY A 165 4.90 -16.37 10.70
N SER A 166 5.35 -16.47 9.45
CA SER A 166 6.76 -16.30 9.07
C SER A 166 6.89 -15.47 7.78
N ALA A 167 8.01 -14.74 7.64
CA ALA A 167 8.32 -13.99 6.43
C ALA A 167 8.46 -14.89 5.18
N GLY A 168 8.94 -16.14 5.39
CA GLY A 168 9.02 -17.14 4.33
C GLY A 168 7.64 -17.54 3.81
N TYR A 169 6.72 -17.87 4.72
CA TYR A 169 5.33 -18.18 4.35
C TYR A 169 4.67 -16.99 3.63
N ALA A 170 4.77 -15.78 4.17
CA ALA A 170 4.21 -14.58 3.58
C ALA A 170 4.72 -14.33 2.16
N SER A 171 6.02 -14.58 1.89
CA SER A 171 6.60 -14.43 0.56
C SER A 171 6.12 -15.49 -0.43
N ALA A 172 5.87 -16.72 0.02
CA ALA A 172 5.33 -17.82 -0.78
C ALA A 172 3.81 -17.71 -0.99
N HIS A 173 3.12 -16.89 -0.19
CA HIS A 173 1.67 -16.70 -0.20
C HIS A 173 1.34 -15.20 -0.27
N ALA A 174 1.79 -14.54 -1.34
CA ALA A 174 1.69 -13.09 -1.52
C ALA A 174 0.26 -12.56 -1.50
N MET A 175 -0.73 -13.38 -1.84
CA MET A 175 -2.16 -13.04 -1.83
C MET A 175 -2.86 -13.32 -0.50
N THR A 176 -2.18 -13.92 0.48
CA THR A 176 -2.78 -14.22 1.80
C THR A 176 -2.54 -13.06 2.76
N PHE A 177 -3.61 -12.42 3.23
CA PHE A 177 -3.57 -11.48 4.34
C PHE A 177 -3.53 -12.27 5.66
N ILE A 178 -2.43 -12.16 6.39
CA ILE A 178 -2.20 -12.93 7.61
C ILE A 178 -2.71 -12.11 8.81
N THR A 179 -3.87 -12.47 9.34
CA THR A 179 -4.44 -11.75 10.49
C THR A 179 -3.71 -12.11 11.79
N GLY A 180 -3.61 -11.15 12.69
CA GLY A 180 -3.02 -11.35 14.01
C GLY A 180 -3.98 -12.06 14.97
N THR A 181 -3.42 -12.77 15.94
CA THR A 181 -4.15 -13.37 17.06
C THR A 181 -3.75 -12.73 18.38
N LYS A 182 -4.50 -13.00 19.44
CA LYS A 182 -4.15 -12.52 20.78
C LYS A 182 -2.79 -13.07 21.23
N GLU A 183 -2.48 -14.29 20.91
CA GLU A 183 -1.22 -14.98 21.24
C GLU A 183 -0.04 -14.32 20.53
N SER A 184 -0.19 -13.94 19.27
CA SER A 184 0.83 -13.18 18.53
C SER A 184 0.90 -11.70 18.93
N GLY A 185 0.00 -11.21 19.78
CA GLY A 185 -0.15 -9.77 20.09
C GLY A 185 -0.63 -8.97 18.90
N TYR A 186 -1.45 -9.59 18.06
CA TYR A 186 -1.97 -9.04 16.80
C TYR A 186 -0.88 -8.64 15.79
N ASN A 187 0.27 -9.33 15.87
CA ASN A 187 1.27 -9.34 14.81
C ASN A 187 0.94 -10.48 13.83
N TRP A 188 1.17 -10.27 12.54
CA TRP A 188 1.04 -11.34 11.54
C TRP A 188 2.18 -12.37 11.65
N LEU A 189 3.33 -11.98 12.22
CA LEU A 189 4.41 -12.88 12.58
C LEU A 189 4.11 -13.58 13.91
N GLN A 190 4.36 -14.87 13.99
CA GLN A 190 4.32 -15.62 15.26
C GLN A 190 5.44 -15.17 16.20
N THR A 191 6.62 -14.91 15.65
CA THR A 191 7.73 -14.28 16.36
C THR A 191 8.03 -12.93 15.69
N ALA A 192 7.87 -11.86 16.44
CA ALA A 192 8.08 -10.51 15.93
C ALA A 192 9.53 -10.31 15.43
N ASP A 193 9.67 -9.63 14.32
CA ASP A 193 10.95 -9.28 13.71
C ASP A 193 10.92 -7.82 13.25
N ALA A 194 11.49 -6.94 14.07
CA ALA A 194 11.54 -5.50 13.79
C ALA A 194 12.52 -5.13 12.67
N SER A 195 13.28 -6.07 12.13
CA SER A 195 14.25 -5.84 11.04
C SER A 195 13.64 -5.96 9.65
N LEU A 196 12.38 -6.40 9.51
CA LEU A 196 11.72 -6.58 8.20
C LEU A 196 11.60 -5.26 7.41
N TRP A 197 11.34 -4.14 8.09
CA TRP A 197 11.51 -2.80 7.56
C TRP A 197 12.47 -2.05 8.48
N GLY A 198 13.73 -1.95 8.11
CA GLY A 198 14.74 -1.29 8.93
C GLY A 198 15.01 0.15 8.50
N THR A 199 16.04 0.74 9.10
CA THR A 199 16.57 2.05 8.68
C THR A 199 17.14 2.00 7.27
N GLU A 200 17.72 0.85 6.91
CA GLU A 200 18.25 0.58 5.58
C GLU A 200 17.22 -0.20 4.76
N LYS A 201 17.18 0.14 3.45
CA LYS A 201 16.32 -0.57 2.51
C LYS A 201 16.74 -2.03 2.38
N ASN A 202 15.77 -2.93 2.45
CA ASN A 202 15.97 -4.37 2.24
C ASN A 202 14.91 -4.95 1.29
N ASN A 203 14.92 -6.25 1.08
CA ASN A 203 14.02 -6.93 0.16
C ASN A 203 12.54 -6.91 0.56
N ASN A 204 12.24 -6.67 1.83
CA ASN A 204 10.86 -6.57 2.32
C ASN A 204 10.29 -5.15 2.23
N ASP A 205 11.14 -4.14 2.05
CA ASP A 205 10.70 -2.76 1.88
C ASP A 205 9.96 -2.61 0.54
N PRO A 206 8.68 -2.18 0.50
CA PRO A 206 7.87 -2.14 -0.72
C PRO A 206 8.21 -0.97 -1.65
N CYS A 207 8.91 0.05 -1.16
CA CYS A 207 9.22 1.24 -1.95
C CYS A 207 10.11 0.90 -3.16
N PRO A 208 9.98 1.64 -4.28
CA PRO A 208 10.79 1.41 -5.47
C PRO A 208 12.27 1.73 -5.23
N LYS A 209 13.10 1.42 -6.22
CA LYS A 209 14.54 1.70 -6.21
C LYS A 209 14.81 3.18 -5.90
N GLY A 210 15.78 3.45 -5.01
CA GLY A 210 16.14 4.79 -4.58
C GLY A 210 15.20 5.39 -3.52
N TRP A 211 14.18 4.63 -3.07
CA TRP A 211 13.20 5.04 -2.08
C TRP A 211 13.04 3.99 -0.99
N LYS A 212 12.64 4.41 0.21
CA LYS A 212 12.39 3.51 1.36
C LYS A 212 11.18 3.97 2.16
N VAL A 213 10.67 3.09 3.02
CA VAL A 213 9.65 3.45 4.01
C VAL A 213 10.26 4.45 5.01
N PRO A 214 9.60 5.58 5.32
CA PRO A 214 10.12 6.59 6.24
C PRO A 214 10.18 6.07 7.68
N SER A 215 11.10 6.61 8.49
CA SER A 215 11.10 6.36 9.91
C SER A 215 9.96 7.13 10.62
N LYS A 216 9.66 6.77 11.87
CA LYS A 216 8.61 7.45 12.65
C LYS A 216 8.91 8.93 12.88
N GLU A 217 10.18 9.32 12.95
CA GLU A 217 10.62 10.69 13.19
C GLU A 217 10.17 11.64 12.07
N VAL A 218 10.10 11.14 10.83
CA VAL A 218 9.61 11.91 9.67
C VAL A 218 8.16 12.34 9.89
N PHE A 219 7.31 11.41 10.30
CA PHE A 219 5.90 11.71 10.56
C PHE A 219 5.68 12.46 11.89
N ALA A 220 6.51 12.20 12.89
CA ALA A 220 6.43 12.90 14.17
C ALA A 220 6.74 14.41 14.06
N ALA A 221 7.45 14.82 13.02
CA ALA A 221 7.73 16.22 12.72
C ALA A 221 6.55 16.96 12.06
N LEU A 222 5.47 16.26 11.70
CA LEU A 222 4.33 16.84 11.00
C LEU A 222 3.22 17.31 11.96
N HIS A 223 2.40 18.21 11.45
CA HIS A 223 1.18 18.68 12.10
C HIS A 223 0.08 18.94 11.08
N ILE A 224 -1.16 18.95 11.52
CA ILE A 224 -2.29 19.30 10.66
C ILE A 224 -2.18 20.78 10.27
N LYS A 225 -2.14 21.05 8.98
CA LYS A 225 -2.32 22.39 8.44
C LYS A 225 -3.80 22.65 8.16
N ASP A 226 -4.36 21.86 7.26
CA ASP A 226 -5.75 21.98 6.85
C ASP A 226 -6.43 20.60 6.80
N VAL A 227 -7.65 20.56 7.32
CA VAL A 227 -8.56 19.43 7.15
C VAL A 227 -9.36 19.68 5.87
N ILE A 228 -9.23 18.78 4.92
CA ILE A 228 -10.03 18.84 3.70
C ILE A 228 -11.37 18.16 3.99
N SER A 229 -12.38 18.99 4.28
CA SER A 229 -13.70 18.49 4.60
C SER A 229 -14.39 17.90 3.37
N PRO A 230 -15.00 16.72 3.51
CA PRO A 230 -15.77 16.10 2.44
C PRO A 230 -16.91 16.98 1.92
N GLU A 231 -17.55 17.74 2.81
CA GLU A 231 -18.63 18.64 2.41
C GLU A 231 -18.14 19.92 1.73
N LEU A 232 -16.95 20.40 2.10
CA LEU A 232 -16.40 21.64 1.58
C LEU A 232 -15.61 21.43 0.29
N GLU A 233 -14.66 20.51 0.30
CA GLU A 233 -13.73 20.33 -0.82
C GLU A 233 -13.78 18.93 -1.44
N LYS A 234 -14.46 17.98 -0.78
CA LYS A 234 -14.64 16.59 -1.24
C LYS A 234 -13.35 15.82 -1.52
N ASN A 235 -12.26 16.13 -0.84
CA ASN A 235 -10.95 15.51 -1.02
C ASN A 235 -10.66 14.37 -0.04
N TYR A 236 -11.39 14.28 1.05
CA TYR A 236 -11.28 13.20 2.05
C TYR A 236 -9.88 12.94 2.59
N GLY A 237 -9.23 13.98 3.10
CA GLY A 237 -7.89 13.85 3.68
C GLY A 237 -7.43 15.08 4.43
N PHE A 238 -6.14 15.08 4.79
CA PHE A 238 -5.49 16.19 5.46
C PHE A 238 -4.34 16.74 4.64
N THR A 239 -4.17 18.06 4.68
CA THR A 239 -2.89 18.68 4.38
C THR A 239 -2.06 18.73 5.66
N LEU A 240 -0.93 18.03 5.66
CA LEU A 240 0.05 18.03 6.75
C LEU A 240 1.25 18.90 6.38
N SER A 241 1.85 19.54 7.40
CA SER A 241 2.98 20.44 7.24
C SER A 241 4.05 20.17 8.30
N ASP A 242 5.29 20.45 7.98
CA ASP A 242 6.42 20.52 8.92
C ASP A 242 6.74 21.97 9.35
N GLY A 243 5.87 22.91 8.98
CA GLY A 243 6.05 24.34 9.21
C GLY A 243 6.69 25.10 8.04
N THR A 244 7.27 24.40 7.08
CA THR A 244 7.91 24.97 5.89
C THR A 244 7.24 24.50 4.62
N ASN A 245 7.08 23.19 4.52
CA ASN A 245 6.47 22.51 3.36
C ASN A 245 5.22 21.76 3.78
N GLU A 246 4.45 21.32 2.79
CA GLU A 246 3.18 20.65 3.00
C GLU A 246 2.89 19.61 1.94
N ALA A 247 2.08 18.60 2.31
CA ALA A 247 1.55 17.61 1.39
C ALA A 247 0.16 17.13 1.83
N PHE A 248 -0.66 16.75 0.86
CA PHE A 248 -1.95 16.12 1.09
C PHE A 248 -1.79 14.63 1.39
N PHE A 249 -2.54 14.15 2.38
CA PHE A 249 -2.61 12.75 2.81
C PHE A 249 -4.07 12.28 2.81
N PRO A 250 -4.49 11.38 1.90
CA PRO A 250 -5.84 10.88 1.88
C PRO A 250 -6.20 10.02 3.11
N GLY A 251 -7.44 10.15 3.55
CA GLY A 251 -8.01 9.39 4.67
C GLY A 251 -8.64 8.08 4.18
N ALA A 252 -7.81 7.13 3.82
CA ALA A 252 -8.23 5.90 3.17
C ALA A 252 -8.53 4.74 4.14
N GLY A 253 -8.72 5.00 5.44
CA GLY A 253 -8.89 3.95 6.43
C GLY A 253 -7.71 2.98 6.52
N ARG A 254 -8.00 1.74 6.94
CA ARG A 254 -7.01 0.66 7.04
C ARG A 254 -7.66 -0.70 6.84
N ARG A 255 -6.85 -1.74 6.67
CA ARG A 255 -7.29 -3.13 6.83
C ARG A 255 -7.15 -3.58 8.27
N SER A 256 -8.19 -4.21 8.78
CA SER A 256 -8.23 -4.73 10.16
C SER A 256 -7.12 -5.75 10.40
N PHE A 257 -6.38 -5.61 11.47
CA PHE A 257 -5.38 -6.57 11.92
C PHE A 257 -5.99 -7.92 12.33
N TYR A 258 -7.30 -7.95 12.60
CA TYR A 258 -8.02 -9.12 13.10
C TYR A 258 -8.83 -9.82 12.03
N THR A 259 -9.42 -9.11 11.07
CA THR A 259 -10.28 -9.69 10.02
C THR A 259 -9.69 -9.54 8.61
N GLY A 260 -8.75 -8.63 8.40
CA GLY A 260 -8.24 -8.26 7.09
C GLY A 260 -9.17 -7.34 6.28
N ALA A 261 -10.43 -7.19 6.70
CA ALA A 261 -11.40 -6.33 6.04
C ALA A 261 -11.01 -4.85 6.14
N LEU A 262 -11.38 -4.07 5.13
CA LEU A 262 -11.25 -2.62 5.17
C LEU A 262 -12.13 -2.05 6.29
N THR A 263 -11.61 -1.08 7.04
CA THR A 263 -12.26 -0.51 8.20
C THR A 263 -11.83 0.95 8.42
N ASN A 264 -12.56 1.66 9.26
CA ASN A 264 -12.33 3.07 9.57
C ASN A 264 -12.44 3.99 8.35
N MET A 265 -13.18 3.54 7.36
CA MET A 265 -13.68 4.38 6.28
C MET A 265 -15.00 5.01 6.71
N ASN A 266 -15.33 6.14 6.14
CA ASN A 266 -16.57 6.80 6.50
C ASN A 266 -17.79 5.95 6.16
N ASP A 267 -18.61 5.71 7.18
CA ASP A 267 -19.93 5.09 7.06
C ASP A 267 -20.99 6.06 7.57
N ASN A 268 -21.51 6.85 6.65
CA ASN A 268 -22.58 7.80 6.98
C ASN A 268 -23.95 7.15 7.18
N GLU A 269 -24.14 5.89 6.76
CA GLU A 269 -25.48 5.28 6.77
C GLU A 269 -25.79 4.53 8.07
N VAL A 270 -24.80 3.89 8.68
CA VAL A 270 -25.01 3.03 9.84
C VAL A 270 -24.42 3.60 11.13
N ARG A 271 -23.23 4.14 11.05
CA ARG A 271 -22.56 4.86 12.14
C ARG A 271 -21.67 5.93 11.54
N PRO A 272 -21.84 7.17 11.97
CA PRO A 272 -20.90 8.20 11.56
C PRO A 272 -19.52 7.87 12.14
N THR A 273 -18.68 7.26 11.32
CA THR A 273 -17.27 7.05 11.66
C THR A 273 -16.46 8.16 11.04
N PRO A 274 -15.52 8.74 11.78
CA PRO A 274 -14.63 9.75 11.21
C PRO A 274 -13.80 9.13 10.07
N TRP A 275 -13.52 9.92 9.05
CA TRP A 275 -12.50 9.57 8.06
C TRP A 275 -11.15 9.48 8.75
N THR A 276 -10.43 8.41 8.48
CA THR A 276 -9.14 8.16 9.08
C THR A 276 -8.12 7.83 8.03
N GLY A 277 -6.87 8.21 8.26
CA GLY A 277 -5.72 7.78 7.47
C GLY A 277 -4.69 7.14 8.37
N TYR A 278 -4.02 6.12 7.84
CA TYR A 278 -2.98 5.37 8.54
C TYR A 278 -1.80 5.13 7.60
N TYR A 279 -0.61 5.51 8.04
CA TYR A 279 0.60 5.46 7.24
C TYR A 279 1.73 4.79 8.00
N TRP A 280 2.17 3.65 7.53
CA TRP A 280 3.27 2.94 8.17
C TRP A 280 4.58 3.70 8.14
N SER A 281 5.29 3.68 9.26
CA SER A 281 6.73 3.95 9.30
C SER A 281 7.53 2.65 9.25
N SER A 282 8.82 2.73 9.00
CA SER A 282 9.73 1.57 9.06
C SER A 282 10.09 1.15 10.48
N THR A 283 9.69 1.91 11.51
CA THR A 283 10.09 1.70 12.89
C THR A 283 9.19 0.68 13.56
N GLY A 284 9.71 -0.51 13.83
CA GLY A 284 9.05 -1.53 14.65
C GLY A 284 9.38 -1.42 16.13
N GLU A 285 8.48 -1.88 16.99
CA GLU A 285 8.68 -1.96 18.44
C GLU A 285 8.01 -3.20 19.01
N GLY A 286 8.80 -4.23 19.33
CA GLY A 286 8.28 -5.48 19.85
C GLY A 286 7.33 -6.18 18.86
N LYS A 287 6.07 -6.32 19.23
CA LYS A 287 5.02 -6.94 18.39
C LYS A 287 4.24 -5.93 17.55
N GLU A 288 4.48 -4.65 17.75
CA GLU A 288 3.81 -3.52 17.11
C GLU A 288 4.78 -2.74 16.22
N ALA A 289 4.26 -1.75 15.51
CA ALA A 289 5.07 -0.84 14.72
C ALA A 289 4.46 0.57 14.76
N TYR A 290 5.31 1.57 14.58
CA TYR A 290 4.84 2.95 14.54
C TYR A 290 4.20 3.29 13.19
N ALA A 291 3.10 4.00 13.26
CA ALA A 291 2.42 4.61 12.13
C ALA A 291 2.05 6.05 12.46
N MET A 292 1.93 6.87 11.46
CA MET A 292 1.17 8.10 11.54
C MET A 292 -0.31 7.75 11.40
N ASP A 293 -1.16 8.29 12.27
CA ASP A 293 -2.59 8.24 12.11
C ASP A 293 -3.25 9.61 12.27
N PHE A 294 -4.38 9.77 11.62
CA PHE A 294 -5.23 10.93 11.78
C PHE A 294 -6.70 10.57 11.59
N SER A 295 -7.56 11.37 12.23
CA SER A 295 -8.99 11.31 12.01
C SER A 295 -9.57 12.73 12.03
N PHE A 296 -10.66 12.95 11.31
CA PHE A 296 -11.47 14.14 11.46
C PHE A 296 -12.90 13.75 11.78
N ASP A 297 -13.60 14.64 12.48
CA ASP A 297 -14.96 14.36 12.90
C ASP A 297 -15.88 14.19 11.70
N ILE A 298 -17.06 13.65 11.96
CA ILE A 298 -18.07 13.39 10.93
C ILE A 298 -18.52 14.64 10.17
N ASN A 299 -18.42 15.80 10.81
CA ASN A 299 -18.78 17.06 10.18
C ASN A 299 -17.61 17.66 9.39
N GLY A 300 -16.47 16.97 9.35
CA GLY A 300 -15.27 17.43 8.66
C GLY A 300 -14.65 18.68 9.30
N THR A 301 -14.91 18.93 10.58
CA THR A 301 -14.38 20.11 11.25
C THR A 301 -13.00 19.89 11.81
N ARG A 302 -12.13 20.90 11.73
CA ARG A 302 -10.79 20.83 12.33
C ARG A 302 -10.83 20.66 13.86
N ALA A 303 -11.87 21.14 14.52
CA ALA A 303 -12.00 21.09 15.96
C ALA A 303 -12.15 19.66 16.52
N GLY A 304 -12.77 18.75 15.75
CA GLY A 304 -12.92 17.34 16.10
C GLY A 304 -11.82 16.43 15.54
N SER A 305 -10.84 16.99 14.83
CA SER A 305 -9.80 16.21 14.19
C SER A 305 -8.68 15.84 15.16
N SER A 306 -8.09 14.66 14.97
CA SER A 306 -6.93 14.18 15.72
C SER A 306 -5.77 13.85 14.78
N PHE A 307 -4.55 13.95 15.29
CA PHE A 307 -3.33 13.59 14.58
C PHE A 307 -2.31 13.04 15.56
N GLN A 308 -1.71 11.91 15.20
CA GLN A 308 -0.58 11.32 15.90
C GLN A 308 0.50 10.94 14.86
N GLY A 309 1.61 11.65 14.90
CA GLY A 309 2.73 11.38 13.97
C GLY A 309 3.46 10.07 14.26
N ALA A 310 3.34 9.52 15.48
CA ALA A 310 4.00 8.28 15.88
C ALA A 310 3.12 7.53 16.88
N ALA A 311 2.14 6.78 16.37
CA ALA A 311 1.26 5.91 17.15
C ALA A 311 1.67 4.45 16.99
N LEU A 312 1.68 3.67 18.08
CA LEU A 312 1.84 2.21 18.00
C LEU A 312 0.58 1.58 17.43
N GLN A 313 0.78 0.70 16.44
CA GLN A 313 -0.28 -0.01 15.74
C GLN A 313 0.08 -1.49 15.60
N TYR A 314 -0.91 -2.36 15.58
CA TYR A 314 -0.72 -3.80 15.42
C TYR A 314 -0.19 -4.13 14.03
N ALA A 315 0.96 -4.80 13.97
CA ALA A 315 1.70 -5.07 12.73
C ALA A 315 0.94 -5.92 11.69
N ALA A 316 -0.10 -6.66 12.10
CA ALA A 316 -0.99 -7.36 11.18
C ALA A 316 -1.96 -6.43 10.43
N GLY A 317 -2.10 -5.16 10.85
CA GLY A 317 -2.91 -4.18 10.12
C GLY A 317 -2.38 -3.90 8.72
N GLY A 318 -3.27 -3.60 7.79
CA GLY A 318 -2.91 -3.13 6.45
C GLY A 318 -3.08 -1.62 6.36
N MET A 319 -1.99 -0.89 6.07
CA MET A 319 -2.00 0.57 5.98
C MET A 319 -1.24 1.05 4.74
N GLN A 320 -1.41 2.32 4.40
CA GLN A 320 -0.69 2.95 3.30
C GLN A 320 0.80 3.07 3.62
N VAL A 321 1.58 3.15 2.53
CA VAL A 321 3.01 3.50 2.57
C VAL A 321 3.23 4.69 1.65
N ARG A 322 3.98 5.68 2.14
CA ARG A 322 4.46 6.80 1.35
C ARG A 322 5.97 6.89 1.52
N CYS A 323 6.69 6.75 0.43
CA CYS A 323 8.14 6.54 0.47
C CYS A 323 8.92 7.85 0.59
N VAL A 324 10.09 7.76 1.23
CA VAL A 324 11.12 8.81 1.24
C VAL A 324 12.34 8.38 0.45
N LYS A 325 13.07 9.36 -0.11
CA LYS A 325 14.26 9.14 -0.92
C LYS A 325 15.41 8.64 -0.06
N ILE A 326 16.15 7.66 -0.54
CA ILE A 326 17.41 7.22 0.07
C ILE A 326 18.46 8.31 -0.20
N ARG A 327 19.14 8.74 0.86
CA ARG A 327 20.25 9.71 0.78
C ARG A 327 21.55 9.04 0.41
#